data_b167e9f0c4aa7a52198f0b4963d1c9b1
#
_entry.id   b167e9f0c4aa7a52198f0b4963d1c9b1
#
_cell.length_a   1.000
_cell.length_b   1.000
_cell.length_c   1.000
_cell.angle_alpha   90.00
_cell.angle_beta   90.00
_cell.angle_gamma   90.00
#
_symmetry.space_group_name_H-M   'P 1'
#
loop_
_entity.id
_entity.type
_entity.pdbx_description
1 polymer ?
#
loop_
_entity_poly.entity_id
_entity_poly.type
_entity_poly.pdbx_seq_one_letter_code
_entity_poly.pdbx_strand_id
1 'polypeptide(L)'
;MRSRRINSSTHGYKWLVNHVSISTGWSTTETRRVLKAVVEVIGGALAAGDVVELKGFGKFWVVGTGRGKTLRFKLWSGALRRLWSVVDLTQN
;
A
#
# COMPACT_ATOMS: atom_id res chain seq x y z
N MET A 1 0.78 -15.74 -20.18
CA MET A 1 2.01 -15.72 -19.51
C MET A 1 1.93 -15.02 -18.20
N ARG A 2 2.54 -15.55 -17.21
CA ARG A 2 2.41 -14.96 -15.92
C ARG A 2 3.68 -14.22 -15.54
N SER A 3 3.53 -13.14 -14.83
CA SER A 3 4.69 -12.40 -14.44
C SER A 3 5.48 -13.18 -13.42
N ARG A 4 6.75 -12.93 -13.43
CA ARG A 4 7.64 -13.55 -12.52
C ARG A 4 8.05 -12.55 -11.46
N ARG A 5 8.06 -12.97 -10.25
CA ARG A 5 8.52 -12.13 -9.16
C ARG A 5 10.03 -12.22 -9.07
N ILE A 6 10.63 -11.10 -8.79
CA ILE A 6 12.06 -11.02 -8.64
C ILE A 6 12.35 -10.64 -7.22
N ASN A 7 13.12 -11.46 -6.52
CA ASN A 7 13.44 -11.20 -5.13
C ASN A 7 12.21 -10.96 -4.31
N SER A 8 11.24 -11.80 -4.51
CA SER A 8 9.96 -11.59 -3.91
C SER A 8 9.98 -11.95 -2.43
N SER A 9 9.63 -10.99 -1.59
CA SER A 9 9.42 -11.21 -0.18
C SER A 9 8.05 -10.72 0.17
N THR A 10 7.43 -11.39 1.10
CA THR A 10 6.15 -10.93 1.59
C THR A 10 6.38 -10.28 2.93
N HIS A 11 6.08 -9.01 3.01
CA HIS A 11 6.23 -8.27 4.24
C HIS A 11 4.86 -8.07 4.87
N GLY A 12 4.72 -8.56 6.07
CA GLY A 12 3.45 -8.46 6.76
C GLY A 12 3.37 -7.22 7.63
N TYR A 13 2.35 -7.22 8.44
CA TYR A 13 2.04 -6.10 9.30
C TYR A 13 3.18 -5.83 10.29
N LYS A 14 3.77 -6.87 10.83
CA LYS A 14 4.84 -6.73 11.80
C LYS A 14 6.06 -6.06 11.19
N TRP A 15 6.39 -6.46 9.97
CA TRP A 15 7.50 -5.85 9.25
C TRP A 15 7.24 -4.36 9.04
N LEU A 16 6.02 -4.05 8.65
CA LEU A 16 5.64 -2.67 8.39
C LEU A 16 5.71 -1.83 9.65
N VAL A 17 5.19 -2.36 10.76
CA VAL A 17 5.25 -1.66 12.03
C VAL A 17 6.69 -1.36 12.43
N ASN A 18 7.56 -2.33 12.28
CA ASN A 18 8.95 -2.15 12.67
C ASN A 18 9.63 -1.08 11.83
N HIS A 19 9.41 -1.12 10.53
CA HIS A 19 10.08 -0.17 9.64
C HIS A 19 9.53 1.23 9.78
N VAL A 20 8.24 1.37 9.97
CA VAL A 20 7.65 2.69 10.20
C VAL A 20 8.12 3.23 11.54
N SER A 21 8.21 2.36 12.55
CA SER A 21 8.70 2.75 13.86
C SER A 21 10.12 3.32 13.76
N ILE A 22 10.99 2.64 13.04
CA ILE A 22 12.35 3.10 12.84
C ILE A 22 12.37 4.42 12.09
N SER A 23 11.55 4.52 11.08
CA SER A 23 11.52 5.68 10.20
C SER A 23 11.01 6.93 10.91
N THR A 24 10.09 6.77 11.84
CA THR A 24 9.45 7.91 12.51
C THR A 24 10.03 8.21 13.88
N GLY A 25 10.69 7.23 14.48
CA GLY A 25 11.12 7.35 15.86
C GLY A 25 10.01 7.06 16.86
N TRP A 26 8.84 6.66 16.38
CA TRP A 26 7.74 6.28 17.26
C TRP A 26 7.99 4.91 17.84
N SER A 27 7.39 4.64 18.98
CA SER A 27 7.45 3.30 19.55
C SER A 27 6.64 2.34 18.66
N THR A 28 6.91 1.06 18.80
CA THR A 28 6.14 0.08 18.03
C THR A 28 4.68 0.07 18.47
N THR A 29 4.40 0.34 19.74
CA THR A 29 3.05 0.41 20.23
C THR A 29 2.29 1.54 19.56
N GLU A 30 2.90 2.70 19.51
CA GLU A 30 2.29 3.85 18.89
C GLU A 30 2.11 3.67 17.39
N THR A 31 3.13 3.12 16.75
CA THR A 31 3.09 2.84 15.34
C THR A 31 1.95 1.89 15.00
N ARG A 32 1.78 0.87 15.83
CA ARG A 32 0.73 -0.11 15.61
C ARG A 32 -0.65 0.54 15.68
N ARG A 33 -0.82 1.43 16.65
CA ARG A 33 -2.10 2.13 16.79
C ARG A 33 -2.41 2.98 15.59
N VAL A 34 -1.42 3.71 15.11
CA VAL A 34 -1.62 4.61 13.97
C VAL A 34 -1.88 3.81 12.70
N LEU A 35 -1.10 2.76 12.49
CA LEU A 35 -1.27 1.92 11.30
C LEU A 35 -2.65 1.29 11.28
N LYS A 36 -3.11 0.81 12.42
CA LYS A 36 -4.43 0.22 12.50
C LYS A 36 -5.50 1.24 12.14
N ALA A 37 -5.36 2.45 12.66
CA ALA A 37 -6.32 3.49 12.37
C ALA A 37 -6.33 3.85 10.89
N VAL A 38 -5.16 3.93 10.27
CA VAL A 38 -5.06 4.25 8.85
C VAL A 38 -5.76 3.18 8.02
N VAL A 39 -5.49 1.92 8.33
CA VAL A 39 -6.10 0.83 7.59
C VAL A 39 -7.62 0.85 7.75
N GLU A 40 -8.10 1.12 8.96
CA GLU A 40 -9.53 1.13 9.21
C GLU A 40 -10.21 2.29 8.49
N VAL A 41 -9.58 3.45 8.47
CA VAL A 41 -10.16 4.60 7.79
C VAL A 41 -10.20 4.37 6.29
N ILE A 42 -9.12 3.86 5.74
CA ILE A 42 -9.09 3.57 4.31
C ILE A 42 -10.12 2.51 3.97
N GLY A 43 -10.18 1.45 4.77
CA GLY A 43 -11.14 0.38 4.53
C GLY A 43 -12.57 0.87 4.60
N GLY A 44 -12.86 1.74 5.57
CA GLY A 44 -14.20 2.30 5.70
C GLY A 44 -14.59 3.15 4.50
N ALA A 45 -13.67 3.97 4.02
CA ALA A 45 -13.94 4.81 2.87
C ALA A 45 -14.19 3.95 1.63
N LEU A 46 -13.37 2.94 1.43
CA LEU A 46 -13.55 2.06 0.28
C LEU A 46 -14.85 1.29 0.35
N ALA A 47 -15.22 0.86 1.55
CA ALA A 47 -16.48 0.15 1.73
C ALA A 47 -17.68 1.05 1.43
N ALA A 48 -17.51 2.35 1.63
CA ALA A 48 -18.56 3.31 1.33
C ALA A 48 -18.62 3.68 -0.14
N GLY A 49 -17.69 3.17 -0.94
CA GLY A 49 -17.66 3.45 -2.36
C GLY A 49 -16.79 4.64 -2.74
N ASP A 50 -16.04 5.15 -1.80
CA ASP A 50 -15.20 6.32 -2.05
C ASP A 50 -13.87 5.91 -2.70
N VAL A 51 -13.26 6.88 -3.36
CA VAL A 51 -11.91 6.72 -3.87
C VAL A 51 -10.97 7.30 -2.85
N VAL A 52 -9.92 6.58 -2.52
CA VAL A 52 -8.92 7.04 -1.58
C VAL A 52 -7.63 7.32 -2.33
N GLU A 53 -7.15 8.54 -2.22
CA GLU A 53 -5.90 8.93 -2.87
C GLU A 53 -4.83 9.18 -1.85
N LEU A 54 -3.67 8.57 -2.05
CA LEU A 54 -2.51 8.81 -1.21
C LEU A 54 -1.52 9.61 -2.05
N LYS A 55 -1.31 10.84 -1.63
CA LYS A 55 -0.45 11.74 -2.37
C LYS A 55 0.94 11.15 -2.51
N GLY A 56 1.45 11.17 -3.72
CA GLY A 56 2.78 10.65 -4.00
C GLY A 56 2.82 9.14 -4.18
N PHE A 57 1.67 8.49 -4.11
CA PHE A 57 1.65 7.04 -4.22
C PHE A 57 0.64 6.58 -5.26
N GLY A 58 -0.64 6.82 -5.03
CA GLY A 58 -1.63 6.38 -5.99
C GLY A 58 -3.02 6.48 -5.42
N LYS A 59 -3.95 5.77 -6.05
CA LYS A 59 -5.32 5.80 -5.59
C LYS A 59 -5.92 4.41 -5.58
N PHE A 60 -6.85 4.22 -4.67
CA PHE A 60 -7.55 2.97 -4.47
C PHE A 60 -9.04 3.18 -4.66
N TRP A 61 -9.70 2.22 -5.25
CA TRP A 61 -11.16 2.25 -5.35
C TRP A 61 -11.66 0.83 -5.51
N VAL A 62 -12.96 0.64 -5.34
CA VAL A 62 -13.55 -0.68 -5.42
C VAL A 62 -14.51 -0.69 -6.58
N VAL A 63 -14.41 -1.73 -7.39
CA VAL A 63 -15.33 -1.96 -8.48
C VAL A 63 -16.24 -3.10 -8.07
N GLY A 64 -17.55 -2.87 -8.15
CA GLY A 64 -18.50 -3.87 -7.74
C GLY A 64 -19.34 -4.35 -8.90
N THR A 65 -19.60 -5.63 -8.91
CA THR A 65 -20.57 -6.22 -9.82
C THR A 65 -21.59 -6.91 -8.96
N GLY A 66 -22.59 -7.48 -9.57
CA GLY A 66 -23.58 -8.21 -8.81
C GLY A 66 -23.00 -9.40 -8.08
N ARG A 67 -21.84 -9.85 -8.52
CA ARG A 67 -21.23 -11.03 -7.95
C ARG A 67 -20.24 -10.76 -6.86
N GLY A 68 -19.71 -9.57 -6.78
CA GLY A 68 -18.74 -9.27 -5.76
C GLY A 68 -18.01 -8.00 -6.08
N LYS A 69 -17.00 -7.73 -5.27
CA LYS A 69 -16.26 -6.47 -5.36
C LYS A 69 -14.78 -6.76 -5.49
N THR A 70 -14.12 -5.93 -6.27
CA THR A 70 -12.70 -6.06 -6.51
C THR A 70 -12.03 -4.74 -6.18
N LEU A 71 -10.99 -4.80 -5.39
CA LEU A 71 -10.19 -3.64 -5.08
C LEU A 71 -9.28 -3.34 -6.27
N ARG A 72 -9.26 -2.08 -6.67
CA ARG A 72 -8.37 -1.63 -7.73
C ARG A 72 -7.40 -0.62 -7.16
N PHE A 73 -6.23 -0.58 -7.73
CA PHE A 73 -5.20 0.33 -7.32
C PHE A 73 -4.47 0.83 -8.54
N LYS A 74 -4.20 2.13 -8.57
CA LYS A 74 -3.41 2.71 -9.63
C LYS A 74 -2.32 3.55 -9.02
N LEU A 75 -1.09 3.20 -9.34
CA LEU A 75 0.06 3.96 -8.90
C LEU A 75 0.19 5.21 -9.75
N TRP A 76 0.45 6.33 -9.13
CA TRP A 76 0.68 7.57 -9.87
C TRP A 76 1.98 7.44 -10.65
N SER A 77 2.00 8.02 -11.86
CA SER A 77 3.17 7.88 -12.70
C SER A 77 4.43 8.47 -12.06
N GLY A 78 4.27 9.56 -11.31
CA GLY A 78 5.41 10.11 -10.60
C GLY A 78 5.94 9.19 -9.53
N ALA A 79 5.03 8.54 -8.80
CA ALA A 79 5.42 7.60 -7.77
C ALA A 79 6.06 6.36 -8.41
N LEU A 80 5.49 5.92 -9.51
CA LEU A 80 6.03 4.75 -10.20
C LEU A 80 7.45 5.01 -10.67
N ARG A 81 7.68 6.19 -11.20
CA ARG A 81 9.02 6.52 -11.68
C ARG A 81 10.02 6.53 -10.55
N ARG A 82 9.64 7.09 -9.41
CA ARG A 82 10.51 7.14 -8.26
C ARG A 82 10.80 5.75 -7.71
N LEU A 83 9.76 4.94 -7.58
CA LEU A 83 9.91 3.59 -7.09
C LEU A 83 10.68 2.74 -8.07
N TRP A 84 10.44 2.97 -9.35
CA TRP A 84 11.07 2.17 -10.38
C TRP A 84 12.56 2.40 -10.45
N SER A 85 13.02 3.61 -10.18
CA SER A 85 14.45 3.85 -10.23
C SER A 85 15.17 3.11 -9.11
N VAL A 86 14.49 2.87 -7.98
CA VAL A 86 15.09 2.07 -6.92
C VAL A 86 15.05 0.59 -7.28
N VAL A 87 13.93 0.14 -7.79
CA VAL A 87 13.76 -1.26 -8.16
C VAL A 87 14.65 -1.63 -9.32
N ASP A 88 14.82 -0.70 -10.23
CA ASP A 88 15.64 -0.95 -11.40
C ASP A 88 17.07 -1.29 -11.03
N LEU A 89 17.56 -0.66 -9.98
CA LEU A 89 18.91 -0.94 -9.52
C LEU A 89 19.06 -2.37 -9.03
N THR A 90 17.99 -2.94 -8.51
CA THR A 90 18.05 -4.31 -8.03
C THR A 90 17.75 -5.31 -9.11
N GLN A 91 17.04 -4.92 -10.13
CA GLN A 91 16.65 -5.85 -11.16
C GLN A 91 17.71 -6.02 -12.22
N ASN A 92 18.51 -5.06 -12.38
CA ASN A 92 19.57 -5.14 -13.36
C ASN A 92 20.83 -5.57 -12.71
#